data_b2ae2a0765e342818d474456e1cacfbc
#
_entry.id   b2ae2a0765e342818d474456e1cacfbc
#
_cell.length_a   1.000
_cell.length_b   1.000
_cell.length_c   1.000
_cell.angle_alpha   90.00
_cell.angle_beta   90.00
_cell.angle_gamma   90.00
#
_symmetry.space_group_name_H-M   'P 1'
#
loop_
_entity.id
_entity.type
_entity.pdbx_description
1 polymer ?
#
loop_
_entity_poly.entity_id
_entity_poly.type
_entity_poly.pdbx_seq_one_letter_code
_entity_poly.pdbx_strand_id
1 'polypeptide(L)'
;MRYGDRTLTGLLFLLGSVQFLLAMVIGEGSLPTYSVSKNAISDLGVGPTAALFNTSVLLLGLLTLGAAYFYHRTHGKLWITIPFLLAGVGPIGVGLFPETTGAIHGIFALIAFLFGGLLAILISTRVTVPFRYVSILLGVVGLVALGLFVAQQYAGIGFGGMERMIAYPVLLWGVAFGGYLLSTTEQSAPAGPTGDAGT
;
A
#
# COMPACT_ATOMS: atom_id res chain seq x y z
N MET A 1 -5.21 -23.62 -13.53
CA MET A 1 -4.29 -23.51 -12.38
C MET A 1 -5.04 -22.82 -11.23
N ARG A 2 -5.05 -23.38 -10.00
CA ARG A 2 -5.58 -22.69 -8.81
C ARG A 2 -4.40 -22.08 -8.06
N TYR A 3 -4.32 -20.77 -7.99
CA TYR A 3 -3.32 -20.08 -7.19
C TYR A 3 -3.61 -20.27 -5.69
N GLY A 4 -2.56 -20.49 -4.89
CA GLY A 4 -2.70 -20.57 -3.43
C GLY A 4 -3.02 -19.19 -2.81
N ASP A 5 -3.61 -19.19 -1.61
CA ASP A 5 -4.00 -17.97 -0.89
C ASP A 5 -2.82 -17.01 -0.68
N ARG A 6 -1.61 -17.52 -0.47
CA ARG A 6 -0.39 -16.72 -0.36
C ARG A 6 -0.06 -15.95 -1.66
N THR A 7 -0.14 -16.64 -2.79
CA THR A 7 0.07 -16.06 -4.13
C THR A 7 -0.97 -14.97 -4.40
N LEU A 8 -2.25 -15.25 -4.08
CA LEU A 8 -3.33 -14.28 -4.25
C LEU A 8 -3.15 -13.05 -3.36
N THR A 9 -2.74 -13.23 -2.09
CA THR A 9 -2.37 -12.12 -1.21
C THR A 9 -1.30 -11.23 -1.85
N GLY A 10 -0.20 -11.86 -2.29
CA GLY A 10 0.94 -11.15 -2.90
C GLY A 10 0.55 -10.41 -4.16
N LEU A 11 -0.15 -11.08 -5.07
CA LEU A 11 -0.56 -10.51 -6.37
C LEU A 11 -1.50 -9.31 -6.20
N LEU A 12 -2.55 -9.46 -5.38
CA LEU A 12 -3.53 -8.39 -5.17
C LEU A 12 -2.89 -7.15 -4.53
N PHE A 13 -2.03 -7.35 -3.53
CA PHE A 13 -1.40 -6.24 -2.82
C PHE A 13 -0.35 -5.54 -3.69
N LEU A 14 0.43 -6.29 -4.48
CA LEU A 14 1.36 -5.75 -5.47
C LEU A 14 0.64 -4.94 -6.53
N LEU A 15 -0.38 -5.52 -7.17
CA LEU A 15 -1.12 -4.84 -8.23
C LEU A 15 -1.82 -3.58 -7.71
N GLY A 16 -2.40 -3.62 -6.50
CA GLY A 16 -3.00 -2.46 -5.85
C GLY A 16 -2.00 -1.32 -5.68
N SER A 17 -0.82 -1.64 -5.15
CA SER A 17 0.23 -0.63 -4.90
C SER A 17 0.81 -0.08 -6.20
N VAL A 18 1.14 -0.93 -7.17
CA VAL A 18 1.74 -0.51 -8.45
C VAL A 18 0.78 0.37 -9.24
N GLN A 19 -0.49 -0.05 -9.41
CA GLN A 19 -1.45 0.71 -10.21
C GLN A 19 -1.71 2.10 -9.62
N PHE A 20 -1.77 2.22 -8.28
CA PHE A 20 -1.98 3.51 -7.63
C PHE A 20 -0.75 4.42 -7.76
N LEU A 21 0.48 3.88 -7.60
CA LEU A 21 1.71 4.64 -7.87
C LEU A 21 1.75 5.20 -9.29
N LEU A 22 1.38 4.37 -10.28
CA LEU A 22 1.33 4.82 -11.68
C LEU A 22 0.24 5.86 -11.91
N ALA A 23 -0.94 5.70 -11.29
CA ALA A 23 -2.01 6.67 -11.39
C ALA A 23 -1.63 8.03 -10.81
N MET A 24 -0.89 8.06 -9.69
CA MET A 24 -0.34 9.31 -9.13
C MET A 24 0.62 9.98 -10.11
N VAL A 25 1.58 9.23 -10.67
CA VAL A 25 2.53 9.78 -11.65
C VAL A 25 1.81 10.37 -12.86
N ILE A 26 0.80 9.68 -13.40
CA ILE A 26 0.00 10.17 -14.53
C ILE A 26 -0.78 11.43 -14.12
N GLY A 27 -1.42 11.41 -12.96
CA GLY A 27 -2.19 12.56 -12.44
C GLY A 27 -1.32 13.79 -12.25
N GLU A 28 -0.18 13.63 -11.57
CA GLU A 28 0.79 14.71 -11.33
C GLU A 28 1.33 15.30 -12.64
N GLY A 29 1.71 14.44 -13.58
CA GLY A 29 2.22 14.86 -14.89
C GLY A 29 1.17 15.49 -15.81
N SER A 30 -0.12 15.25 -15.57
CA SER A 30 -1.22 15.79 -16.37
C SER A 30 -1.62 17.23 -15.98
N LEU A 31 -1.16 17.73 -14.84
CA LEU A 31 -1.52 19.05 -14.31
C LEU A 31 -0.33 20.01 -14.34
N PRO A 32 -0.25 20.97 -15.29
CA PRO A 32 0.91 21.84 -15.47
C PRO A 32 1.27 22.71 -14.24
N THR A 33 0.29 23.00 -13.39
CA THR A 33 0.46 23.84 -12.19
C THR A 33 0.67 23.04 -10.91
N TYR A 34 0.66 21.70 -11.01
CA TYR A 34 0.79 20.83 -9.85
C TYR A 34 2.24 20.80 -9.36
N SER A 35 2.42 21.01 -8.06
CA SER A 35 3.72 21.00 -7.40
C SER A 35 3.76 19.89 -6.35
N VAL A 36 4.61 18.91 -6.53
CA VAL A 36 4.81 17.77 -5.60
C VAL A 36 5.08 18.23 -4.16
N SER A 37 5.76 19.37 -3.97
CA SER A 37 6.05 19.90 -2.63
C SER A 37 4.88 20.68 -2.02
N LYS A 38 4.05 21.31 -2.84
CA LYS A 38 2.98 22.20 -2.36
C LYS A 38 1.61 21.53 -2.33
N ASN A 39 1.32 20.72 -3.34
CA ASN A 39 0.02 20.09 -3.51
C ASN A 39 -0.02 18.72 -2.81
N ALA A 40 -1.13 18.47 -2.12
CA ALA A 40 -1.43 17.15 -1.57
C ALA A 40 -1.60 16.09 -2.68
N ILE A 41 -1.39 14.83 -2.33
CA ILE A 41 -1.75 13.70 -3.21
C ILE A 41 -3.27 13.71 -3.46
N SER A 42 -4.06 14.04 -2.42
CA SER A 42 -5.52 14.11 -2.48
C SER A 42 -6.06 15.22 -3.40
N ASP A 43 -5.28 16.29 -3.67
CA ASP A 43 -5.64 17.32 -4.68
C ASP A 43 -5.90 16.69 -6.06
N LEU A 44 -5.24 15.56 -6.39
CA LEU A 44 -5.48 14.81 -7.61
C LEU A 44 -6.90 14.22 -7.69
N GLY A 45 -7.55 14.07 -6.55
CA GLY A 45 -8.93 13.60 -6.43
C GLY A 45 -9.99 14.66 -6.71
N VAL A 46 -9.56 15.88 -7.10
CA VAL A 46 -10.43 17.02 -7.42
C VAL A 46 -10.09 17.54 -8.82
N GLY A 47 -11.08 17.99 -9.56
CA GLY A 47 -10.87 18.56 -10.90
C GLY A 47 -10.58 17.52 -12.00
N PRO A 48 -9.69 17.83 -12.97
CA PRO A 48 -9.54 17.01 -14.19
C PRO A 48 -9.03 15.58 -13.96
N THR A 49 -8.24 15.37 -12.92
CA THR A 49 -7.64 14.06 -12.58
C THR A 49 -8.49 13.24 -11.62
N ALA A 50 -9.63 13.78 -11.14
CA ALA A 50 -10.46 13.17 -10.10
C ALA A 50 -10.90 11.74 -10.44
N ALA A 51 -11.34 11.48 -11.66
CA ALA A 51 -11.77 10.16 -12.07
C ALA A 51 -10.63 9.14 -12.00
N LEU A 52 -9.44 9.50 -12.47
CA LEU A 52 -8.25 8.64 -12.42
C LEU A 52 -7.86 8.35 -10.97
N PHE A 53 -7.68 9.39 -10.16
CA PHE A 53 -7.21 9.26 -8.79
C PHE A 53 -8.21 8.51 -7.91
N ASN A 54 -9.48 8.95 -7.89
CA ASN A 54 -10.49 8.38 -7.00
C ASN A 54 -10.78 6.90 -7.35
N THR A 55 -10.85 6.56 -8.64
CA THR A 55 -11.00 5.15 -9.06
C THR A 55 -9.78 4.32 -8.67
N SER A 56 -8.59 4.87 -8.84
CA SER A 56 -7.34 4.15 -8.57
C SER A 56 -7.12 3.90 -7.06
N VAL A 57 -7.40 4.89 -6.21
CA VAL A 57 -7.29 4.72 -4.75
C VAL A 57 -8.39 3.80 -4.20
N LEU A 58 -9.61 3.86 -4.77
CA LEU A 58 -10.67 2.89 -4.48
C LEU A 58 -10.24 1.47 -4.81
N LEU A 59 -9.66 1.27 -6.01
CA LEU A 59 -9.14 -0.03 -6.45
C LEU A 59 -8.00 -0.52 -5.56
N LEU A 60 -7.08 0.36 -5.14
CA LEU A 60 -6.05 0.03 -4.14
C LEU A 60 -6.69 -0.56 -2.88
N GLY A 61 -7.73 0.10 -2.35
CA GLY A 61 -8.41 -0.36 -1.15
C GLY A 61 -9.11 -1.70 -1.34
N LEU A 62 -9.83 -1.89 -2.45
CA LEU A 62 -10.51 -3.16 -2.76
C LEU A 62 -9.52 -4.33 -2.91
N LEU A 63 -8.41 -4.12 -3.62
CA LEU A 63 -7.37 -5.13 -3.78
C LEU A 63 -6.67 -5.42 -2.45
N THR A 64 -6.48 -4.40 -1.59
CA THR A 64 -5.95 -4.58 -0.23
C THR A 64 -6.91 -5.40 0.64
N LEU A 65 -8.23 -5.19 0.58
CA LEU A 65 -9.22 -6.02 1.28
C LEU A 65 -9.20 -7.48 0.79
N GLY A 66 -9.11 -7.68 -0.52
CA GLY A 66 -8.93 -9.02 -1.10
C GLY A 66 -7.66 -9.70 -0.58
N ALA A 67 -6.54 -8.97 -0.55
CA ALA A 67 -5.28 -9.46 0.02
C ALA A 67 -5.41 -9.80 1.51
N ALA A 68 -6.08 -8.96 2.30
CA ALA A 68 -6.34 -9.21 3.73
C ALA A 68 -7.17 -10.49 3.95
N TYR A 69 -8.17 -10.73 3.11
CA TYR A 69 -8.98 -11.94 3.15
C TYR A 69 -8.15 -13.20 2.94
N PHE A 70 -7.35 -13.27 1.87
CA PHE A 70 -6.49 -14.42 1.59
C PHE A 70 -5.36 -14.58 2.61
N TYR A 71 -4.82 -13.46 3.10
CA TYR A 71 -3.85 -13.47 4.20
C TYR A 71 -4.44 -14.10 5.47
N HIS A 72 -5.67 -13.72 5.83
CA HIS A 72 -6.38 -14.27 6.98
C HIS A 72 -6.59 -15.78 6.84
N ARG A 73 -6.99 -16.25 5.67
CA ARG A 73 -7.17 -17.69 5.39
C ARG A 73 -5.89 -18.50 5.59
N THR A 74 -4.74 -17.90 5.29
CA THR A 74 -3.43 -18.55 5.45
C THR A 74 -2.95 -18.53 6.90
N HIS A 75 -3.13 -17.44 7.62
CA HIS A 75 -2.48 -17.19 8.91
C HIS A 75 -3.43 -17.12 10.10
N GLY A 76 -4.70 -16.76 9.92
CA GLY A 76 -5.74 -16.72 10.94
C GLY A 76 -5.49 -15.78 12.13
N LYS A 77 -4.58 -14.80 12.02
CA LYS A 77 -4.16 -13.94 13.13
C LYS A 77 -4.87 -12.59 13.08
N LEU A 78 -5.92 -12.42 13.89
CA LEU A 78 -6.74 -11.20 13.91
C LEU A 78 -5.95 -9.91 14.17
N TRP A 79 -4.92 -9.96 15.00
CA TRP A 79 -4.09 -8.80 15.32
C TRP A 79 -3.29 -8.22 14.12
N ILE A 80 -3.13 -9.02 13.03
CA ILE A 80 -2.62 -8.54 11.73
C ILE A 80 -3.77 -8.30 10.77
N THR A 81 -4.77 -9.19 10.77
CA THR A 81 -5.89 -9.12 9.83
C THR A 81 -6.69 -7.82 9.99
N ILE A 82 -6.96 -7.40 11.23
CA ILE A 82 -7.73 -6.17 11.49
C ILE A 82 -7.00 -4.93 10.95
N PRO A 83 -5.71 -4.67 11.27
CA PRO A 83 -4.95 -3.61 10.63
C PRO A 83 -4.89 -3.72 9.10
N PHE A 84 -4.81 -4.93 8.54
CA PHE A 84 -4.82 -5.14 7.10
C PHE A 84 -6.15 -4.73 6.46
N LEU A 85 -7.28 -5.09 7.09
CA LEU A 85 -8.61 -4.66 6.64
C LEU A 85 -8.74 -3.13 6.72
N LEU A 86 -8.29 -2.51 7.80
CA LEU A 86 -8.35 -1.06 7.98
C LEU A 86 -7.45 -0.33 6.96
N ALA A 87 -6.28 -0.90 6.64
CA ALA A 87 -5.44 -0.39 5.56
C ALA A 87 -6.11 -0.46 4.17
N GLY A 88 -7.10 -1.33 3.97
CA GLY A 88 -7.94 -1.37 2.76
C GLY A 88 -9.16 -0.45 2.83
N VAL A 89 -9.82 -0.35 3.98
CA VAL A 89 -11.00 0.52 4.19
C VAL A 89 -10.63 2.00 4.02
N GLY A 90 -9.47 2.41 4.53
CA GLY A 90 -9.01 3.79 4.40
C GLY A 90 -8.99 4.30 2.96
N PRO A 91 -8.25 3.66 2.03
CA PRO A 91 -8.22 4.08 0.62
C PRO A 91 -9.57 4.00 -0.08
N ILE A 92 -10.45 3.04 0.29
CA ILE A 92 -11.83 3.01 -0.23
C ILE A 92 -12.56 4.29 0.15
N GLY A 93 -12.47 4.69 1.43
CA GLY A 93 -13.11 5.91 1.91
C GLY A 93 -12.52 7.16 1.26
N VAL A 94 -11.21 7.24 1.06
CA VAL A 94 -10.55 8.34 0.33
C VAL A 94 -11.10 8.47 -1.10
N GLY A 95 -11.28 7.35 -1.80
CA GLY A 95 -11.81 7.36 -3.17
C GLY A 95 -13.30 7.70 -3.26
N LEU A 96 -14.10 7.31 -2.26
CA LEU A 96 -15.54 7.60 -2.22
C LEU A 96 -15.85 9.02 -1.69
N PHE A 97 -15.00 9.56 -0.84
CA PHE A 97 -15.15 10.88 -0.23
C PHE A 97 -13.93 11.74 -0.61
N PRO A 98 -13.98 12.45 -1.75
CA PRO A 98 -12.89 13.33 -2.18
C PRO A 98 -12.56 14.39 -1.13
N GLU A 99 -11.40 15.04 -1.25
CA GLU A 99 -10.91 16.03 -0.29
C GLU A 99 -11.92 17.16 -0.02
N THR A 100 -12.74 17.53 -0.99
CA THR A 100 -13.83 18.51 -0.85
C THR A 100 -14.87 18.14 0.20
N THR A 101 -14.93 16.88 0.65
CA THR A 101 -15.83 16.44 1.74
C THR A 101 -15.26 16.74 3.14
N GLY A 102 -14.06 17.29 3.22
CA GLY A 102 -13.46 17.79 4.46
C GLY A 102 -13.15 16.70 5.48
N ALA A 103 -13.75 16.77 6.66
CA ALA A 103 -13.41 15.91 7.79
C ALA A 103 -13.58 14.40 7.50
N ILE A 104 -14.57 14.01 6.70
CA ILE A 104 -14.79 12.60 6.31
C ILE A 104 -13.58 12.08 5.52
N HIS A 105 -13.10 12.83 4.53
CA HIS A 105 -11.88 12.50 3.80
C HIS A 105 -10.69 12.34 4.75
N GLY A 106 -10.49 13.33 5.64
CA GLY A 106 -9.38 13.31 6.60
C GLY A 106 -9.39 12.07 7.52
N ILE A 107 -10.57 11.61 7.94
CA ILE A 107 -10.69 10.38 8.75
C ILE A 107 -10.22 9.17 7.96
N PHE A 108 -10.67 9.00 6.70
CA PHE A 108 -10.28 7.86 5.88
C PHE A 108 -8.81 7.92 5.47
N ALA A 109 -8.27 9.12 5.19
CA ALA A 109 -6.85 9.32 4.94
C ALA A 109 -6.00 8.94 6.17
N LEU A 110 -6.41 9.36 7.37
CA LEU A 110 -5.76 8.97 8.61
C LEU A 110 -5.78 7.45 8.81
N ILE A 111 -6.91 6.79 8.56
CA ILE A 111 -7.03 5.33 8.64
C ILE A 111 -6.07 4.68 7.64
N ALA A 112 -6.05 5.12 6.38
CA ALA A 112 -5.16 4.58 5.35
C ALA A 112 -3.68 4.68 5.75
N PHE A 113 -3.24 5.86 6.15
CA PHE A 113 -1.86 6.15 6.50
C PHE A 113 -1.41 5.43 7.78
N LEU A 114 -2.21 5.52 8.84
CA LEU A 114 -1.90 4.88 10.12
C LEU A 114 -1.80 3.36 9.98
N PHE A 115 -2.83 2.75 9.42
CA PHE A 115 -2.89 1.29 9.32
C PHE A 115 -1.99 0.73 8.21
N GLY A 116 -1.68 1.50 7.17
CA GLY A 116 -0.68 1.13 6.18
C GLY A 116 0.72 1.02 6.80
N GLY A 117 1.16 2.05 7.53
CA GLY A 117 2.45 2.04 8.22
C GLY A 117 2.53 1.00 9.34
N LEU A 118 1.46 0.88 10.14
CA LEU A 118 1.37 -0.12 11.20
C LEU A 118 1.42 -1.55 10.65
N LEU A 119 0.72 -1.82 9.54
CA LEU A 119 0.72 -3.13 8.89
C LEU A 119 2.12 -3.55 8.46
N ALA A 120 2.91 -2.65 7.89
CA ALA A 120 4.29 -2.93 7.51
C ALA A 120 5.13 -3.39 8.71
N ILE A 121 4.98 -2.72 9.85
CA ILE A 121 5.67 -3.09 11.10
C ILE A 121 5.15 -4.46 11.61
N LEU A 122 3.85 -4.69 11.64
CA LEU A 122 3.27 -5.93 12.14
C LEU A 122 3.68 -7.14 11.26
N ILE A 123 3.70 -6.98 9.95
CA ILE A 123 4.12 -8.01 9.01
C ILE A 123 5.62 -8.35 9.18
N SER A 124 6.45 -7.44 9.68
CA SER A 124 7.86 -7.73 9.95
C SER A 124 8.05 -8.94 10.86
N THR A 125 7.08 -9.24 11.70
CA THR A 125 7.08 -10.44 12.57
C THR A 125 6.84 -11.76 11.84
N ARG A 126 6.45 -11.69 10.55
CA ARG A 126 6.04 -12.84 9.71
C ARG A 126 6.92 -13.05 8.48
N VAL A 127 7.92 -12.22 8.30
CA VAL A 127 8.85 -12.28 7.17
C VAL A 127 10.28 -12.50 7.66
N THR A 128 11.13 -13.01 6.77
CA THR A 128 12.53 -13.31 7.10
C THR A 128 13.43 -12.08 6.84
N VAL A 129 14.64 -12.12 7.39
CA VAL A 129 15.71 -11.19 7.08
C VAL A 129 16.15 -11.42 5.62
N PRO A 130 16.48 -10.37 4.82
CA PRO A 130 16.56 -8.95 5.22
C PRO A 130 15.23 -8.18 5.19
N PHE A 131 14.17 -8.74 4.59
CA PHE A 131 12.91 -8.04 4.35
C PHE A 131 12.22 -7.57 5.64
N ARG A 132 12.45 -8.25 6.77
CA ARG A 132 12.00 -7.82 8.10
C ARG A 132 12.43 -6.38 8.42
N TYR A 133 13.69 -6.07 8.21
CA TYR A 133 14.22 -4.72 8.51
C TYR A 133 13.69 -3.66 7.55
N VAL A 134 13.53 -4.01 6.27
CA VAL A 134 12.88 -3.13 5.29
C VAL A 134 11.44 -2.80 5.70
N SER A 135 10.69 -3.80 6.15
CA SER A 135 9.29 -3.62 6.61
C SER A 135 9.21 -2.68 7.82
N ILE A 136 10.09 -2.86 8.81
CA ILE A 136 10.15 -1.97 9.98
C ILE A 136 10.52 -0.56 9.55
N LEU A 137 11.57 -0.41 8.75
CA LEU A 137 12.07 0.90 8.31
C LEU A 137 10.98 1.69 7.58
N LEU A 138 10.35 1.08 6.56
CA LEU A 138 9.35 1.77 5.75
C LEU A 138 8.09 2.09 6.57
N GLY A 139 7.65 1.18 7.45
CA GLY A 139 6.54 1.43 8.36
C GLY A 139 6.83 2.57 9.34
N VAL A 140 8.02 2.59 9.95
CA VAL A 140 8.43 3.65 10.88
C VAL A 140 8.55 4.99 10.16
N VAL A 141 9.18 5.04 8.98
CA VAL A 141 9.30 6.27 8.19
C VAL A 141 7.92 6.86 7.88
N GLY A 142 6.97 6.02 7.42
CA GLY A 142 5.60 6.47 7.14
C GLY A 142 4.88 6.99 8.38
N LEU A 143 5.00 6.31 9.53
CA LEU A 143 4.33 6.73 10.77
C LEU A 143 4.97 7.99 11.38
N VAL A 144 6.30 8.14 11.32
CA VAL A 144 6.99 9.36 11.75
C VAL A 144 6.57 10.53 10.86
N ALA A 145 6.53 10.33 9.54
CA ALA A 145 6.06 11.35 8.61
C ALA A 145 4.58 11.74 8.86
N LEU A 146 3.72 10.77 9.20
CA LEU A 146 2.33 11.04 9.60
C LEU A 146 2.27 11.91 10.86
N GLY A 147 3.07 11.60 11.87
CA GLY A 147 3.17 12.40 13.09
C GLY A 147 3.63 13.84 12.81
N LEU A 148 4.65 14.01 11.98
CA LEU A 148 5.15 15.31 11.54
C LEU A 148 4.09 16.07 10.73
N PHE A 149 3.38 15.39 9.84
CA PHE A 149 2.31 15.98 9.03
C PHE A 149 1.18 16.53 9.89
N VAL A 150 0.71 15.73 10.87
CA VAL A 150 -0.33 16.16 11.83
C VAL A 150 0.17 17.32 12.70
N ALA A 151 1.45 17.32 13.07
CA ALA A 151 2.08 18.43 13.80
C ALA A 151 2.40 19.66 12.92
N GLN A 152 2.05 19.63 11.62
CA GLN A 152 2.33 20.68 10.63
C GLN A 152 3.85 21.00 10.49
N GLN A 153 4.68 20.00 10.69
CA GLN A 153 6.14 20.06 10.56
C GLN A 153 6.57 19.39 9.25
N TYR A 154 6.90 20.18 8.24
CA TYR A 154 7.15 19.64 6.88
C TYR A 154 8.62 19.48 6.52
N ALA A 155 9.55 19.73 7.46
CA ALA A 155 10.99 19.49 7.31
C ALA A 155 11.62 20.11 6.03
N GLY A 156 11.07 21.23 5.53
CA GLY A 156 11.55 21.91 4.32
C GLY A 156 11.11 21.30 2.98
N ILE A 157 10.46 20.12 2.99
CA ILE A 157 9.96 19.45 1.76
C ILE A 157 8.56 19.89 1.33
N GLY A 158 7.89 20.68 2.16
CA GLY A 158 6.54 21.19 1.95
C GLY A 158 5.44 20.21 2.34
N PHE A 159 4.20 20.71 2.32
CA PHE A 159 2.99 19.97 2.70
C PHE A 159 2.82 18.70 1.87
N GLY A 160 2.81 18.84 0.54
CA GLY A 160 2.65 17.70 -0.36
C GLY A 160 3.83 16.74 -0.32
N GLY A 161 5.06 17.25 -0.12
CA GLY A 161 6.23 16.40 0.08
C GLY A 161 6.12 15.54 1.33
N MET A 162 5.62 16.10 2.44
CA MET A 162 5.45 15.35 3.69
C MET A 162 4.34 14.28 3.57
N GLU A 163 3.25 14.56 2.86
CA GLU A 163 2.22 13.56 2.59
C GLU A 163 2.78 12.37 1.79
N ARG A 164 3.68 12.65 0.81
CA ARG A 164 4.37 11.59 0.06
C ARG A 164 5.31 10.77 0.92
N MET A 165 5.94 11.38 1.92
CA MET A 165 6.76 10.64 2.91
C MET A 165 5.91 9.72 3.80
N ILE A 166 4.60 9.92 3.87
CA ILE A 166 3.67 8.96 4.50
C ILE A 166 3.31 7.85 3.50
N ALA A 167 2.86 8.24 2.31
CA ALA A 167 2.27 7.32 1.33
C ALA A 167 3.30 6.43 0.63
N TYR A 168 4.41 7.00 0.14
CA TYR A 168 5.38 6.27 -0.69
C TYR A 168 6.07 5.12 0.04
N PRO A 169 6.54 5.26 1.30
CA PRO A 169 7.11 4.12 2.02
C PRO A 169 6.15 2.94 2.12
N VAL A 170 4.88 3.20 2.39
CA VAL A 170 3.85 2.16 2.51
C VAL A 170 3.54 1.50 1.16
N LEU A 171 3.42 2.29 0.09
CA LEU A 171 3.17 1.76 -1.26
C LEU A 171 4.36 0.96 -1.79
N LEU A 172 5.58 1.45 -1.61
CA LEU A 172 6.80 0.73 -1.98
C LEU A 172 6.96 -0.55 -1.17
N TRP A 173 6.62 -0.50 0.14
CA TRP A 173 6.55 -1.70 0.96
C TRP A 173 5.51 -2.68 0.42
N GLY A 174 4.34 -2.21 -0.03
CA GLY A 174 3.30 -3.04 -0.62
C GLY A 174 3.77 -3.79 -1.87
N VAL A 175 4.50 -3.10 -2.75
CA VAL A 175 5.15 -3.72 -3.92
C VAL A 175 6.16 -4.79 -3.49
N ALA A 176 7.04 -4.44 -2.55
CA ALA A 176 8.08 -5.33 -2.06
C ALA A 176 7.51 -6.56 -1.32
N PHE A 177 6.49 -6.37 -0.47
CA PHE A 177 5.82 -7.45 0.25
C PHE A 177 5.06 -8.38 -0.70
N GLY A 178 4.36 -7.82 -1.70
CA GLY A 178 3.73 -8.62 -2.74
C GLY A 178 4.73 -9.49 -3.49
N GLY A 179 5.86 -8.92 -3.93
CA GLY A 179 6.96 -9.65 -4.56
C GLY A 179 7.57 -10.72 -3.65
N TYR A 180 7.76 -10.42 -2.37
CA TYR A 180 8.25 -11.38 -1.37
C TYR A 180 7.32 -12.60 -1.24
N LEU A 181 6.00 -12.39 -1.22
CA LEU A 181 5.05 -13.49 -1.15
C LEU A 181 5.03 -14.36 -2.40
N LEU A 182 5.21 -13.77 -3.58
CA LEU A 182 5.28 -14.48 -4.86
C LEU A 182 6.55 -15.33 -4.97
N SER A 183 7.71 -14.78 -4.65
CA SER A 183 9.01 -15.49 -4.75
C SER A 183 9.11 -16.70 -3.82
N THR A 184 8.59 -16.59 -2.60
CA THR A 184 8.64 -17.70 -1.63
C THR A 184 7.65 -18.83 -1.94
N THR A 185 6.68 -18.61 -2.83
CA THR A 185 5.78 -19.65 -3.32
C THR A 185 6.48 -20.57 -4.33
N GLU A 186 7.34 -20.01 -5.17
CA GLU A 186 8.12 -20.78 -6.16
C GLU A 186 9.13 -21.73 -5.50
N GLN A 187 9.78 -21.29 -4.41
CA GLN A 187 10.74 -22.10 -3.66
C GLN A 187 10.11 -23.31 -2.95
N SER A 188 8.80 -23.31 -2.75
CA SER A 188 8.05 -24.39 -2.09
C SER A 188 7.48 -25.41 -3.10
N ALA A 189 7.62 -25.18 -4.40
CA ALA A 189 7.25 -26.16 -5.41
C ALA A 189 8.26 -27.32 -5.39
N PRO A 190 7.81 -28.61 -5.31
CA PRO A 190 8.73 -29.73 -5.39
C PRO A 190 9.49 -29.67 -6.71
N ALA A 191 10.82 -29.85 -6.66
CA ALA A 191 11.63 -30.06 -7.86
C ALA A 191 11.00 -31.22 -8.67
N GLY A 192 10.61 -30.92 -9.91
CA GLY A 192 10.11 -31.95 -10.81
C GLY A 192 11.09 -33.12 -10.87
N PRO A 193 10.62 -34.35 -11.16
CA PRO A 193 11.49 -35.51 -11.21
C PRO A 193 12.64 -35.22 -12.17
N THR A 194 13.86 -35.23 -11.66
CA THR A 194 15.07 -35.22 -12.48
C THR A 194 14.98 -36.46 -13.35
N GLY A 195 14.72 -36.28 -14.63
CA GLY A 195 14.69 -37.39 -15.57
C GLY A 195 16.01 -38.16 -15.46
N ASP A 196 15.90 -39.33 -14.93
CA ASP A 196 17.00 -40.30 -14.91
C ASP A 196 17.29 -40.63 -16.37
N ALA A 197 18.31 -40.01 -16.93
CA ALA A 197 18.86 -40.37 -18.21
C ALA A 197 19.66 -41.65 -17.98
N GLY A 198 18.91 -42.78 -17.92
CA GLY A 198 19.47 -44.12 -17.95
C GLY A 198 20.13 -44.37 -19.27
N THR A 199 21.39 -44.70 -19.19
CA THR A 199 22.30 -45.22 -20.18
C THR A 199 21.72 -46.32 -21.07
#